data_0a8008058c8b86c1ff734a48e3836427
#
_entry.id   0a8008058c8b86c1ff734a48e3836427
#
_cell.length_a   1.000
_cell.length_b   1.000
_cell.length_c   1.000
_cell.angle_alpha   90.00
_cell.angle_beta   90.00
_cell.angle_gamma   90.00
#
_symmetry.space_group_name_H-M   'P 1'
#
loop_
_entity.id
_entity.type
_entity.pdbx_description
1 polymer ?
#
loop_
_entity_poly.entity_id
_entity_poly.type
_entity_poly.pdbx_seq_one_letter_code
_entity_poly.pdbx_strand_id
1 'polypeptide(L)'
;MTSSLMILIAGPYRSGTGDDPVLLRQNLDRLQEAAWPIFEAGHLPMIGEWVALPVLASAGVTDVAHPLAAEVMYPTAERLLERCDGVLRLPGESRGADQDVAIARSRGIPVYTSLADIPGVSAAAMLTTPGIVRRLGM
;
A
#
# COMPACT_ATOMS: atom_id res chain seq x y z
N MET A 1 -10.59 24.36 2.77
CA MET A 1 -10.83 23.04 2.13
C MET A 1 -9.52 22.27 2.06
N THR A 2 -9.54 21.05 2.52
CA THR A 2 -8.38 20.18 2.41
C THR A 2 -8.32 19.62 1.00
N SER A 3 -7.17 19.75 0.34
CA SER A 3 -6.96 19.17 -0.98
C SER A 3 -6.97 17.64 -0.88
N SER A 4 -7.47 16.97 -1.92
CA SER A 4 -7.36 15.53 -2.05
C SER A 4 -5.90 15.14 -2.26
N LEU A 5 -5.41 14.23 -1.43
CA LEU A 5 -4.04 13.72 -1.52
C LEU A 5 -4.06 12.32 -2.11
N MET A 6 -3.04 11.99 -2.89
CA MET A 6 -2.79 10.61 -3.28
C MET A 6 -1.83 9.99 -2.26
N ILE A 7 -2.27 8.97 -1.56
CA ILE A 7 -1.51 8.31 -0.49
C ILE A 7 -1.12 6.90 -0.94
N LEU A 8 0.19 6.65 -1.01
CA LEU A 8 0.69 5.31 -1.27
C LEU A 8 0.70 4.51 0.03
N ILE A 9 0.01 3.38 0.02
CA ILE A 9 0.02 2.44 1.14
C ILE A 9 1.18 1.47 0.92
N ALA A 10 2.21 1.55 1.76
CA ALA A 10 3.42 0.75 1.66
C ALA A 10 3.52 -0.19 2.86
N GLY A 11 3.74 -1.46 2.61
CA GLY A 11 3.86 -2.47 3.65
C GLY A 11 4.22 -3.82 3.08
N PRO A 12 4.29 -4.85 3.94
CA PRO A 12 4.65 -6.18 3.51
C PRO A 12 3.66 -6.76 2.50
N TYR A 13 4.17 -7.26 1.39
CA TYR A 13 3.41 -8.06 0.44
C TYR A 13 4.04 -9.45 0.32
N ARG A 14 5.28 -9.51 -0.15
CA ARG A 14 5.99 -10.75 -0.38
C ARG A 14 6.72 -11.28 0.87
N SER A 15 7.10 -10.39 1.78
CA SER A 15 7.86 -10.74 2.99
C SER A 15 7.13 -11.75 3.86
N GLY A 16 7.85 -12.77 4.31
CA GLY A 16 7.33 -13.78 5.22
C GLY A 16 6.35 -14.76 4.61
N THR A 17 6.15 -14.72 3.28
CA THR A 17 5.16 -15.57 2.61
C THR A 17 5.72 -16.83 1.97
N GLY A 18 7.04 -16.87 1.67
CA GLY A 18 7.62 -17.93 0.87
C GLY A 18 6.94 -18.06 -0.49
N ASP A 19 6.35 -16.97 -0.98
CA ASP A 19 5.58 -16.90 -2.22
C ASP A 19 4.33 -17.80 -2.24
N ASP A 20 3.83 -18.17 -1.06
CA ASP A 20 2.56 -18.90 -0.92
C ASP A 20 1.41 -17.98 -1.31
N PRO A 21 0.56 -18.38 -2.29
CA PRO A 21 -0.54 -17.54 -2.75
C PRO A 21 -1.52 -17.10 -1.65
N VAL A 22 -1.78 -17.97 -0.67
CA VAL A 22 -2.69 -17.64 0.44
C VAL A 22 -2.10 -16.54 1.31
N LEU A 23 -0.80 -16.64 1.63
CA LEU A 23 -0.12 -15.64 2.47
C LEU A 23 0.07 -14.33 1.72
N LEU A 24 0.37 -14.38 0.41
CA LEU A 24 0.42 -13.19 -0.45
C LEU A 24 -0.93 -12.46 -0.42
N ARG A 25 -2.03 -13.19 -0.56
CA ARG A 25 -3.38 -12.62 -0.52
C ARG A 25 -3.68 -11.98 0.82
N GLN A 26 -3.30 -12.62 1.91
CA GLN A 26 -3.50 -12.07 3.26
C GLN A 26 -2.75 -10.75 3.43
N ASN A 27 -1.52 -10.66 2.93
CA ASN A 27 -0.74 -9.42 2.98
C ASN A 27 -1.39 -8.33 2.14
N LEU A 28 -1.86 -8.66 0.93
CA LEU A 28 -2.56 -7.69 0.09
C LEU A 28 -3.84 -7.20 0.76
N ASP A 29 -4.60 -8.09 1.37
CA ASP A 29 -5.82 -7.74 2.11
C ASP A 29 -5.52 -6.76 3.25
N ARG A 30 -4.41 -6.94 3.96
CA ARG A 30 -4.00 -6.01 5.01
C ARG A 30 -3.67 -4.61 4.47
N LEU A 31 -2.99 -4.54 3.33
CA LEU A 31 -2.75 -3.26 2.66
C LEU A 31 -4.07 -2.59 2.27
N GLN A 32 -4.98 -3.37 1.70
CA GLN A 32 -6.28 -2.87 1.22
C GLN A 32 -7.20 -2.40 2.34
N GLU A 33 -7.08 -2.93 3.54
CA GLU A 33 -7.86 -2.48 4.68
C GLU A 33 -7.61 -1.00 5.02
N ALA A 34 -6.44 -0.48 4.72
CA ALA A 34 -6.14 0.93 4.95
C ALA A 34 -6.79 1.85 3.90
N ALA A 35 -7.26 1.31 2.78
CA ALA A 35 -7.79 2.12 1.68
C ALA A 35 -9.07 2.86 2.05
N TRP A 36 -10.01 2.20 2.75
CA TRP A 36 -11.30 2.83 3.06
C TRP A 36 -11.17 4.08 3.93
N PRO A 37 -10.47 4.06 5.07
CA PRO A 37 -10.32 5.29 5.88
C PRO A 37 -9.66 6.44 5.11
N ILE A 38 -8.72 6.14 4.24
CA ILE A 38 -8.06 7.14 3.39
C ILE A 38 -9.07 7.74 2.41
N PHE A 39 -9.85 6.91 1.74
CA PHE A 39 -10.87 7.35 0.80
C PHE A 39 -11.95 8.19 1.51
N GLU A 40 -12.43 7.73 2.66
CA GLU A 40 -13.45 8.44 3.42
C GLU A 40 -12.97 9.82 3.88
N ALA A 41 -11.69 9.98 4.12
CA ALA A 41 -11.09 11.27 4.47
C ALA A 41 -10.99 12.25 3.29
N GLY A 42 -11.37 11.82 2.09
CA GLY A 42 -11.34 12.65 0.89
C GLY A 42 -10.11 12.48 0.03
N HIS A 43 -9.29 11.45 0.30
CA HIS A 43 -8.04 11.21 -0.43
C HIS A 43 -8.17 10.02 -1.38
N LEU A 44 -7.16 9.84 -2.21
CA LEU A 44 -7.06 8.71 -3.13
C LEU A 44 -6.02 7.71 -2.59
N PRO A 45 -6.45 6.53 -2.13
CA PRO A 45 -5.50 5.48 -1.75
C PRO A 45 -4.91 4.82 -2.99
N MET A 46 -3.64 4.45 -2.90
CA MET A 46 -2.95 3.73 -3.95
C MET A 46 -2.09 2.63 -3.33
N ILE A 47 -2.09 1.47 -3.97
CA ILE A 47 -1.22 0.34 -3.59
C ILE A 47 -0.43 -0.05 -4.84
N GLY A 48 0.89 -0.17 -4.70
CA GLY A 48 1.76 -0.49 -5.83
C GLY A 48 1.38 -1.79 -6.53
N GLU A 49 0.97 -2.80 -5.78
CA GLU A 49 0.55 -4.10 -6.30
C GLU A 49 -0.67 -4.01 -7.21
N TRP A 50 -1.55 -3.02 -7.01
CA TRP A 50 -2.69 -2.80 -7.89
C TRP A 50 -2.29 -2.46 -9.34
N VAL A 51 -1.12 -1.88 -9.50
CA VAL A 51 -0.57 -1.57 -10.83
C VAL A 51 0.41 -2.65 -11.27
N ALA A 52 1.33 -3.04 -10.41
CA ALA A 52 2.39 -3.97 -10.76
C ALA A 52 1.88 -5.36 -11.14
N LEU A 53 0.91 -5.91 -10.38
CA LEU A 53 0.41 -7.25 -10.66
C LEU A 53 -0.32 -7.34 -12.00
N PRO A 54 -1.22 -6.42 -12.36
CA PRO A 54 -1.81 -6.41 -13.69
C PRO A 54 -0.80 -6.18 -14.81
N VAL A 55 0.22 -5.36 -14.60
CA VAL A 55 1.28 -5.16 -15.59
C VAL A 55 2.05 -6.47 -15.83
N LEU A 56 2.40 -7.18 -14.76
CA LEU A 56 3.05 -8.49 -14.86
C LEU A 56 2.16 -9.50 -15.59
N ALA A 57 0.88 -9.55 -15.24
CA ALA A 57 -0.08 -10.45 -15.89
C ALA A 57 -0.17 -10.16 -17.38
N SER A 58 -0.14 -8.90 -17.80
CA SER A 58 -0.15 -8.51 -19.21
C SER A 58 1.10 -8.98 -19.96
N ALA A 59 2.20 -9.20 -19.24
CA ALA A 59 3.44 -9.76 -19.78
C ALA A 59 3.50 -11.29 -19.65
N GLY A 60 2.39 -11.93 -19.22
CA GLY A 60 2.32 -13.38 -19.07
C GLY A 60 2.91 -13.92 -17.78
N VAL A 61 3.16 -13.05 -16.78
CA VAL A 61 3.79 -13.45 -15.51
C VAL A 61 2.77 -13.36 -14.38
N THR A 62 2.51 -14.49 -13.72
CA THR A 62 1.61 -14.57 -12.56
C THR A 62 2.32 -15.01 -11.29
N ASP A 63 3.60 -15.39 -11.39
CA ASP A 63 4.40 -15.83 -10.26
C ASP A 63 5.33 -14.69 -9.82
N VAL A 64 5.18 -14.25 -8.56
CA VAL A 64 6.01 -13.17 -7.99
C VAL A 64 7.46 -13.57 -7.80
N ALA A 65 7.77 -14.87 -7.84
CA ALA A 65 9.15 -15.36 -7.81
C ALA A 65 9.86 -15.24 -9.18
N HIS A 66 9.10 -14.96 -10.26
CA HIS A 66 9.68 -14.77 -11.58
C HIS A 66 10.62 -13.55 -11.56
N PRO A 67 11.79 -13.64 -12.24
CA PRO A 67 12.75 -12.52 -12.26
C PRO A 67 12.17 -11.19 -12.71
N LEU A 68 11.19 -11.20 -13.62
CA LEU A 68 10.55 -9.99 -14.13
C LEU A 68 9.73 -9.28 -13.04
N ALA A 69 9.30 -9.98 -11.99
CA ALA A 69 8.48 -9.39 -10.94
C ALA A 69 9.18 -8.20 -10.28
N ALA A 70 10.43 -8.35 -9.87
CA ALA A 70 11.19 -7.27 -9.25
C ALA A 70 11.42 -6.12 -10.25
N GLU A 71 11.64 -6.42 -11.53
CA GLU A 71 11.85 -5.42 -12.58
C GLU A 71 10.61 -4.59 -12.87
N VAL A 72 9.44 -5.03 -12.44
CA VAL A 72 8.19 -4.29 -12.59
C VAL A 72 7.77 -3.66 -11.25
N MET A 73 7.86 -4.40 -10.15
CA MET A 73 7.35 -3.94 -8.86
C MET A 73 8.12 -2.73 -8.31
N TYR A 74 9.45 -2.75 -8.33
CA TYR A 74 10.24 -1.64 -7.83
C TYR A 74 10.09 -0.37 -8.68
N PRO A 75 10.23 -0.40 -10.00
CA PRO A 75 9.97 0.79 -10.81
C PRO A 75 8.53 1.30 -10.73
N THR A 76 7.55 0.42 -10.55
CA THR A 76 6.15 0.83 -10.37
C THR A 76 6.02 1.71 -9.13
N ALA A 77 6.59 1.28 -8.00
CA ALA A 77 6.56 2.07 -6.76
C ALA A 77 7.27 3.41 -6.94
N GLU A 78 8.44 3.42 -7.56
CA GLU A 78 9.18 4.67 -7.82
C GLU A 78 8.37 5.65 -8.67
N ARG A 79 7.72 5.15 -9.72
CA ARG A 79 6.90 5.98 -10.61
C ARG A 79 5.65 6.52 -9.91
N LEU A 80 5.02 5.69 -9.07
CA LEU A 80 3.89 6.13 -8.26
C LEU A 80 4.31 7.23 -7.29
N LEU A 81 5.49 7.11 -6.68
CA LEU A 81 6.01 8.12 -5.74
C LEU A 81 6.25 9.48 -6.41
N GLU A 82 6.46 9.52 -7.72
CA GLU A 82 6.53 10.79 -8.45
C GLU A 82 5.19 11.53 -8.45
N ARG A 83 4.10 10.84 -8.17
CA ARG A 83 2.74 11.39 -8.23
C ARG A 83 2.05 11.41 -6.88
N CYS A 84 2.58 10.71 -5.89
CA CYS A 84 1.96 10.64 -4.58
C CYS A 84 2.29 11.85 -3.72
N ASP A 85 1.33 12.25 -2.90
CA ASP A 85 1.47 13.36 -1.96
C ASP A 85 1.87 12.89 -0.57
N GLY A 86 1.81 11.60 -0.30
CA GLY A 86 2.19 11.03 0.97
C GLY A 86 2.32 9.51 0.89
N VAL A 87 2.96 8.94 1.90
CA VAL A 87 3.13 7.49 2.04
C VAL A 87 2.64 7.09 3.42
N LEU A 88 1.79 6.06 3.48
CA LEU A 88 1.44 5.39 4.73
C LEU A 88 2.27 4.12 4.84
N ARG A 89 3.17 4.07 5.80
CA ARG A 89 3.99 2.88 6.06
C ARG A 89 3.28 2.00 7.10
N LEU A 90 2.74 0.88 6.67
CA LEU A 90 2.17 -0.11 7.57
C LEU A 90 3.29 -0.93 8.23
N PRO A 91 3.07 -1.47 9.43
CA PRO A 91 4.12 -2.18 10.15
C PRO A 91 4.47 -3.51 9.49
N GLY A 92 5.63 -4.03 9.83
CA GLY A 92 6.14 -5.30 9.38
C GLY A 92 7.37 -5.16 8.49
N GLU A 93 8.18 -6.21 8.46
CA GLU A 93 9.40 -6.23 7.66
C GLU A 93 9.05 -6.20 6.17
N SER A 94 9.62 -5.26 5.44
CA SER A 94 9.43 -5.11 4.00
C SER A 94 10.53 -4.25 3.41
N ARG A 95 11.39 -4.87 2.60
CA ARG A 95 12.45 -4.15 1.90
C ARG A 95 11.87 -3.12 0.92
N GLY A 96 10.82 -3.50 0.19
CA GLY A 96 10.17 -2.60 -0.76
C GLY A 96 9.54 -1.39 -0.09
N ALA A 97 8.84 -1.60 1.03
CA ALA A 97 8.23 -0.51 1.77
C ALA A 97 9.29 0.41 2.40
N ASP A 98 10.40 -0.14 2.88
CA ASP A 98 11.49 0.66 3.41
C ASP A 98 12.12 1.52 2.31
N GLN A 99 12.26 0.97 1.10
CA GLN A 99 12.74 1.72 -0.05
C GLN A 99 11.79 2.84 -0.42
N ASP A 100 10.49 2.59 -0.41
CA ASP A 100 9.46 3.61 -0.68
C ASP A 100 9.57 4.77 0.30
N VAL A 101 9.76 4.46 1.59
CA VAL A 101 9.96 5.46 2.63
C VAL A 101 11.23 6.29 2.38
N ALA A 102 12.33 5.63 2.03
CA ALA A 102 13.58 6.32 1.75
C ALA A 102 13.45 7.28 0.57
N ILE A 103 12.79 6.85 -0.50
CA ILE A 103 12.52 7.69 -1.68
C ILE A 103 11.63 8.88 -1.30
N ALA A 104 10.54 8.62 -0.57
CA ALA A 104 9.63 9.67 -0.13
C ALA A 104 10.35 10.73 0.69
N ARG A 105 11.15 10.31 1.67
CA ARG A 105 11.93 11.24 2.50
C ARG A 105 12.93 12.06 1.68
N SER A 106 13.59 11.43 0.70
CA SER A 106 14.54 12.14 -0.16
C SER A 106 13.87 13.21 -1.02
N ARG A 107 12.58 13.05 -1.31
CA ARG A 107 11.78 13.98 -2.12
C ARG A 107 10.93 14.94 -1.29
N GLY A 108 11.03 14.88 0.05
CA GLY A 108 10.22 15.71 0.93
C GLY A 108 8.75 15.32 0.98
N ILE A 109 8.40 14.10 0.58
CA ILE A 109 7.02 13.58 0.64
C ILE A 109 6.75 13.11 2.08
N PRO A 110 5.65 13.56 2.72
CA PRO A 110 5.31 13.11 4.08
C PRO A 110 5.18 11.60 4.19
N VAL A 111 5.71 11.04 5.28
CA VAL A 111 5.58 9.62 5.60
C VAL A 111 4.77 9.51 6.90
N TYR A 112 3.63 8.84 6.80
CA TYR A 112 2.75 8.57 7.93
C TYR A 112 2.99 7.15 8.42
N THR A 113 3.04 6.95 9.72
CA THR A 113 3.18 5.61 10.33
C THR A 113 1.89 5.14 10.98
N SER A 114 0.87 5.98 10.97
CA SER A 114 -0.47 5.67 11.48
C SER A 114 -1.52 6.32 10.59
N LEU A 115 -2.63 5.63 10.38
CA LEU A 115 -3.80 6.19 9.68
C LEU A 115 -4.26 7.49 10.33
N ALA A 116 -4.20 7.57 11.65
CA ALA A 116 -4.65 8.76 12.39
C ALA A 116 -3.83 10.01 12.07
N ASP A 117 -2.61 9.86 11.55
CA ASP A 117 -1.75 10.98 11.19
C ASP A 117 -2.09 11.58 9.83
N ILE A 118 -2.86 10.87 9.01
CA ILE A 118 -3.28 11.36 7.69
C ILE A 118 -4.38 12.40 7.87
N PRO A 119 -4.27 13.59 7.22
CA PRO A 119 -5.28 14.64 7.37
C PRO A 119 -6.70 14.14 7.09
N GLY A 120 -7.62 14.42 8.01
CA GLY A 120 -9.04 14.08 7.85
C GLY A 120 -9.42 12.65 8.24
N VAL A 121 -8.48 11.78 8.55
CA VAL A 121 -8.82 10.43 9.02
C VAL A 121 -9.26 10.47 10.47
N SER A 122 -10.43 9.88 10.76
CA SER A 122 -10.98 9.82 12.12
C SER A 122 -10.89 8.41 12.69
N ALA A 123 -10.80 8.32 14.03
CA ALA A 123 -10.84 7.03 14.71
C ALA A 123 -12.14 6.28 14.44
N ALA A 124 -13.26 7.00 14.35
CA ALA A 124 -14.57 6.39 14.06
C ALA A 124 -14.58 5.73 12.68
N ALA A 125 -14.01 6.40 11.66
CA ALA A 125 -13.91 5.85 10.31
C ALA A 125 -13.07 4.57 10.29
N MET A 126 -11.99 4.54 11.05
CA MET A 126 -11.12 3.36 11.15
C MET A 126 -11.87 2.17 11.75
N LEU A 127 -12.67 2.40 12.80
CA LEU A 127 -13.43 1.35 13.48
C LEU A 127 -14.58 0.82 12.64
N THR A 128 -15.13 1.61 11.72
CA THR A 128 -16.24 1.22 10.86
C THR A 128 -15.82 0.67 9.51
N THR A 129 -14.52 0.58 9.25
CA THR A 129 -14.01 0.01 8.00
C THR A 129 -14.50 -1.43 7.83
N PRO A 130 -15.18 -1.77 6.71
CA PRO A 130 -15.77 -3.10 6.55
C PRO A 130 -14.80 -4.26 6.70
N GLY A 131 -13.57 -4.13 6.23
CA GLY A 131 -12.53 -5.15 6.37
C GLY A 131 -12.15 -5.39 7.82
N ILE A 132 -12.02 -4.34 8.63
CA ILE A 132 -11.71 -4.43 10.06
C ILE A 132 -12.86 -5.09 10.81
N VAL A 133 -14.09 -4.67 10.54
CA VAL A 133 -15.30 -5.25 11.15
C VAL A 133 -15.38 -6.75 10.87
N ARG A 134 -15.13 -7.15 9.64
CA ARG A 134 -15.14 -8.56 9.24
C ARG A 134 -14.07 -9.36 9.97
N ARG A 135 -12.87 -8.82 10.11
CA ARG A 135 -11.76 -9.47 10.81
C ARG A 135 -12.04 -9.67 12.29
N LEU A 136 -12.76 -8.74 12.92
CA LEU A 136 -13.16 -8.83 14.31
C LEU A 136 -14.37 -9.74 14.54
N GLY A 137 -14.96 -10.29 13.50
CA GLY A 137 -16.11 -11.17 13.60
C GLY A 137 -17.43 -10.48 13.91
N MET A 138 -17.51 -9.21 13.59
CA MET A 138 -18.71 -8.40 13.85
C MET A 138 -19.68 -8.43 12.68
#